data_828c548007d1852ab9f8163b41bbd723
#
_entry.id   828c548007d1852ab9f8163b41bbd723
#
_cell.length_a   1.000
_cell.length_b   1.000
_cell.length_c   1.000
_cell.angle_alpha   90.00
_cell.angle_beta   90.00
_cell.angle_gamma   90.00
#
_symmetry.space_group_name_H-M   'P 1'
#
loop_
_entity.id
_entity.type
_entity.pdbx_description
1 polymer ?
#
loop_
_entity_poly.entity_id
_entity_poly.type
_entity_poly.pdbx_seq_one_letter_code
_entity_poly.pdbx_strand_id
1 'polypeptide(L)'
;MLVSNSYKEENNTMLKNKKILIAGLANKHSIAAGIAQAMHAQGAELAFTYQSERLKGNVEKIAAELGSDLLFECDVASDESITSMYKDLSKKWESFDGFVHSIGFAPAHELEGNFIDAATREGFQIAHDISSYSFTAMAKGAKPMLNENAALLTLTYLGSVQSLPNYNVMGLAKASLEANTRFLA
;
A
#
# COMPACT_ATOMS: atom_id res chain seq x y z
N MET A 1 -45.27 30.28 3.69
CA MET A 1 -43.95 30.78 3.27
C MET A 1 -42.94 29.67 3.68
N LEU A 2 -42.70 28.75 2.76
CA LEU A 2 -41.79 27.61 2.99
C LEU A 2 -40.38 28.06 2.63
N VAL A 3 -39.51 28.17 3.63
CA VAL A 3 -38.10 28.44 3.46
C VAL A 3 -37.45 27.14 3.01
N SER A 4 -37.14 27.00 1.73
CA SER A 4 -36.34 25.90 1.22
C SER A 4 -34.91 26.08 1.69
N ASN A 5 -34.51 25.27 2.67
CA ASN A 5 -33.14 25.19 3.15
C ASN A 5 -32.32 24.37 2.16
N SER A 6 -31.84 25.05 1.11
CA SER A 6 -30.86 24.46 0.21
C SER A 6 -29.48 24.46 0.89
N TYR A 7 -29.23 23.50 1.76
CA TYR A 7 -27.84 23.12 2.07
C TYR A 7 -27.26 22.54 0.77
N LYS A 8 -26.52 23.35 0.04
CA LYS A 8 -25.54 22.87 -0.91
C LYS A 8 -24.55 22.05 -0.07
N GLU A 9 -24.63 20.74 -0.16
CA GLU A 9 -23.50 19.89 0.15
C GLU A 9 -22.37 20.35 -0.78
N GLU A 10 -21.50 21.22 -0.29
CA GLU A 10 -20.18 21.37 -0.85
C GLU A 10 -19.57 20.00 -0.70
N ASN A 11 -19.46 19.26 -1.81
CA ASN A 11 -18.67 18.04 -1.89
C ASN A 11 -17.26 18.43 -1.49
N ASN A 12 -16.97 18.31 -0.20
CA ASN A 12 -15.67 18.58 0.39
C ASN A 12 -14.77 17.42 -0.01
N THR A 13 -14.23 17.46 -1.22
CA THR A 13 -13.32 16.47 -1.76
C THR A 13 -11.96 16.70 -1.12
N MET A 14 -11.71 16.04 0.01
CA MET A 14 -10.50 16.19 0.85
C MET A 14 -9.21 15.95 0.09
N LEU A 15 -9.25 15.10 -0.94
CA LEU A 15 -8.07 14.71 -1.72
C LEU A 15 -8.07 15.29 -3.14
N LYS A 16 -8.85 16.35 -3.38
CA LYS A 16 -8.87 17.02 -4.69
C LYS A 16 -7.47 17.49 -5.09
N ASN A 17 -7.04 17.09 -6.29
CA ASN A 17 -5.72 17.37 -6.84
C ASN A 17 -4.55 16.67 -6.09
N LYS A 18 -4.85 15.72 -5.20
CA LYS A 18 -3.82 14.90 -4.56
C LYS A 18 -3.48 13.70 -5.42
N LYS A 19 -2.20 13.42 -5.58
CA LYS A 19 -1.65 12.30 -6.33
C LYS A 19 -1.19 11.22 -5.36
N ILE A 20 -1.79 10.03 -5.45
CA ILE A 20 -1.53 8.93 -4.50
C ILE A 20 -1.16 7.65 -5.26
N LEU A 21 -0.02 7.06 -4.89
CA LEU A 21 0.38 5.75 -5.39
C LEU A 21 -0.20 4.65 -4.49
N ILE A 22 -0.89 3.67 -5.07
CA ILE A 22 -1.46 2.52 -4.36
C ILE A 22 -0.65 1.27 -4.67
N ALA A 23 0.02 0.73 -3.66
CA ALA A 23 0.78 -0.51 -3.77
C ALA A 23 0.10 -1.66 -3.01
N GLY A 24 0.10 -2.87 -3.62
CA GLY A 24 -0.52 -4.06 -3.04
C GLY A 24 -1.94 -4.33 -3.53
N LEU A 25 -2.37 -3.70 -4.61
CA LEU A 25 -3.62 -4.03 -5.28
C LEU A 25 -3.47 -5.35 -6.04
N ALA A 26 -4.24 -6.37 -5.66
CA ALA A 26 -4.23 -7.68 -6.31
C ALA A 26 -5.55 -8.02 -7.00
N ASN A 27 -6.66 -7.65 -6.38
CA ASN A 27 -8.02 -7.89 -6.89
C ASN A 27 -9.03 -6.96 -6.19
N LYS A 28 -10.29 -7.01 -6.62
CA LYS A 28 -11.38 -6.16 -6.08
C LYS A 28 -11.73 -6.39 -4.60
N HIS A 29 -11.26 -7.48 -4.01
CA HIS A 29 -11.48 -7.82 -2.59
C HIS A 29 -10.31 -7.42 -1.70
N SER A 30 -9.20 -6.92 -2.27
CA SER A 30 -8.07 -6.43 -1.48
C SER A 30 -8.45 -5.14 -0.73
N ILE A 31 -7.86 -4.95 0.45
CA ILE A 31 -8.04 -3.71 1.23
C ILE A 31 -7.60 -2.50 0.39
N ALA A 32 -6.53 -2.66 -0.41
CA ALA A 32 -6.07 -1.63 -1.34
C ALA A 32 -7.15 -1.16 -2.32
N ALA A 33 -8.04 -2.06 -2.79
CA ALA A 33 -9.14 -1.67 -3.68
C ALA A 33 -10.15 -0.77 -2.97
N GLY A 34 -10.54 -1.09 -1.74
CA GLY A 34 -11.43 -0.25 -0.94
C GLY A 34 -10.82 1.12 -0.62
N ILE A 35 -9.53 1.17 -0.30
CA ILE A 35 -8.79 2.42 -0.08
C ILE A 35 -8.76 3.25 -1.36
N ALA A 36 -8.43 2.65 -2.50
CA ALA A 36 -8.40 3.34 -3.79
C ALA A 36 -9.76 3.94 -4.16
N GLN A 37 -10.84 3.18 -3.99
CA GLN A 37 -12.21 3.67 -4.21
C GLN A 37 -12.54 4.87 -3.31
N ALA A 38 -12.21 4.79 -2.02
CA ALA A 38 -12.45 5.86 -1.07
C ALA A 38 -11.65 7.12 -1.42
N MET A 39 -10.38 6.98 -1.78
CA MET A 39 -9.52 8.11 -2.18
C MET A 39 -9.97 8.73 -3.50
N HIS A 40 -10.35 7.91 -4.50
CA HIS A 40 -10.92 8.38 -5.76
C HIS A 40 -12.21 9.19 -5.53
N ALA A 41 -13.12 8.69 -4.69
CA ALA A 41 -14.36 9.40 -4.33
C ALA A 41 -14.11 10.74 -3.65
N GLN A 42 -12.93 10.92 -3.01
CA GLN A 42 -12.47 12.18 -2.43
C GLN A 42 -11.65 13.05 -3.41
N GLY A 43 -11.60 12.68 -4.68
CA GLY A 43 -10.99 13.48 -5.75
C GLY A 43 -9.49 13.27 -5.96
N ALA A 44 -8.90 12.21 -5.41
CA ALA A 44 -7.50 11.86 -5.65
C ALA A 44 -7.28 11.36 -7.09
N GLU A 45 -6.15 11.74 -7.68
CA GLU A 45 -5.55 11.11 -8.85
C GLU A 45 -4.72 9.92 -8.37
N LEU A 46 -4.95 8.74 -8.95
CA LEU A 46 -4.35 7.50 -8.48
C LEU A 46 -3.39 6.90 -9.49
N ALA A 47 -2.31 6.32 -8.99
CA ALA A 47 -1.44 5.40 -9.72
C ALA A 47 -1.36 4.08 -8.94
N PHE A 48 -1.08 2.98 -9.64
CA PHE A 48 -1.11 1.65 -9.06
C PHE A 48 0.16 0.88 -9.35
N THR A 49 0.56 0.01 -8.42
CA THR A 49 1.57 -1.01 -8.70
C THR A 49 0.94 -2.39 -8.78
N TYR A 50 1.54 -3.25 -9.61
CA TYR A 50 1.27 -4.68 -9.67
C TYR A 50 2.57 -5.46 -9.53
N GLN A 51 2.55 -6.59 -8.83
CA GLN A 51 3.78 -7.35 -8.53
C GLN A 51 4.33 -8.08 -9.77
N SER A 52 3.47 -8.54 -10.66
CA SER A 52 3.84 -9.36 -11.82
C SER A 52 2.79 -9.29 -12.92
N GLU A 53 3.17 -9.65 -14.14
CA GLU A 53 2.25 -9.72 -15.30
C GLU A 53 0.99 -10.53 -15.03
N ARG A 54 1.06 -11.58 -14.18
CA ARG A 54 -0.11 -12.36 -13.78
C ARG A 54 -1.20 -11.54 -13.09
N LEU A 55 -0.81 -10.51 -12.34
CA LEU A 55 -1.75 -9.64 -11.60
C LEU A 55 -2.16 -8.40 -12.39
N LYS A 56 -1.39 -8.00 -13.39
CA LYS A 56 -1.58 -6.78 -14.17
C LYS A 56 -3.01 -6.60 -14.67
N GLY A 57 -3.57 -7.61 -15.34
CA GLY A 57 -4.91 -7.50 -15.92
C GLY A 57 -6.04 -7.28 -14.88
N ASN A 58 -5.87 -7.75 -13.64
CA ASN A 58 -6.82 -7.46 -12.57
C ASN A 58 -6.67 -6.02 -12.07
N VAL A 59 -5.43 -5.56 -11.91
CA VAL A 59 -5.12 -4.18 -11.46
C VAL A 59 -5.57 -3.17 -12.50
N GLU A 60 -5.32 -3.45 -13.79
CA GLU A 60 -5.73 -2.61 -14.92
C GLU A 60 -7.24 -2.37 -14.97
N LYS A 61 -8.04 -3.42 -14.77
CA LYS A 61 -9.51 -3.29 -14.73
C LYS A 61 -9.97 -2.36 -13.60
N ILE A 62 -9.41 -2.53 -12.39
CA ILE A 62 -9.76 -1.72 -11.23
C ILE A 62 -9.29 -0.27 -11.43
N ALA A 63 -8.09 -0.06 -11.95
CA ALA A 63 -7.55 1.26 -12.24
C ALA A 63 -8.43 2.00 -13.26
N ALA A 64 -8.85 1.32 -14.35
CA ALA A 64 -9.73 1.88 -15.37
C ALA A 64 -11.11 2.30 -14.81
N GLU A 65 -11.69 1.50 -13.90
CA GLU A 65 -12.94 1.85 -13.19
C GLU A 65 -12.78 3.11 -12.33
N LEU A 66 -11.56 3.40 -11.88
CA LEU A 66 -11.20 4.58 -11.09
C LEU A 66 -10.57 5.71 -11.95
N GLY A 67 -10.70 5.61 -13.28
CA GLY A 67 -10.25 6.64 -14.22
C GLY A 67 -8.72 6.79 -14.32
N SER A 68 -7.95 5.76 -13.97
CA SER A 68 -6.50 5.77 -14.06
C SER A 68 -5.97 4.76 -15.07
N ASP A 69 -4.95 5.16 -15.83
CA ASP A 69 -4.14 4.33 -16.71
C ASP A 69 -2.68 4.20 -16.21
N LEU A 70 -2.38 4.71 -15.02
CA LEU A 70 -1.05 4.74 -14.43
C LEU A 70 -0.79 3.45 -13.65
N LEU A 71 -0.15 2.49 -14.34
CA LEU A 71 0.18 1.18 -13.78
C LEU A 71 1.68 0.90 -13.95
N PHE A 72 2.30 0.45 -12.87
CA PHE A 72 3.74 0.19 -12.83
C PHE A 72 4.01 -1.18 -12.22
N GLU A 73 4.92 -1.94 -12.83
CA GLU A 73 5.40 -3.17 -12.22
C GLU A 73 6.30 -2.84 -11.02
N CYS A 74 6.06 -3.52 -9.88
CA CYS A 74 6.86 -3.38 -8.69
C CYS A 74 6.82 -4.64 -7.84
N ASP A 75 7.90 -5.43 -7.88
CA ASP A 75 8.16 -6.46 -6.89
C ASP A 75 8.96 -5.84 -5.75
N VAL A 76 8.34 -5.74 -4.58
CA VAL A 76 8.96 -5.09 -3.41
C VAL A 76 10.08 -5.93 -2.78
N ALA A 77 10.28 -7.16 -3.21
CA ALA A 77 11.44 -7.98 -2.84
C ALA A 77 12.70 -7.62 -3.66
N SER A 78 12.62 -6.67 -4.60
CA SER A 78 13.75 -6.22 -5.44
C SER A 78 13.90 -4.71 -5.39
N ASP A 79 15.06 -4.26 -4.92
CA ASP A 79 15.42 -2.82 -4.91
C ASP A 79 15.50 -2.25 -6.34
N GLU A 80 15.90 -3.06 -7.32
CA GLU A 80 15.93 -2.69 -8.74
C GLU A 80 14.52 -2.47 -9.26
N SER A 81 13.56 -3.32 -8.90
CA SER A 81 12.16 -3.20 -9.29
C SER A 81 11.54 -1.93 -8.70
N ILE A 82 11.77 -1.66 -7.42
CA ILE A 82 11.31 -0.43 -6.75
C ILE A 82 11.90 0.81 -7.45
N THR A 83 13.21 0.79 -7.74
CA THR A 83 13.90 1.90 -8.41
C THR A 83 13.35 2.14 -9.82
N SER A 84 13.12 1.08 -10.59
CA SER A 84 12.56 1.15 -11.94
C SER A 84 11.14 1.71 -11.91
N MET A 85 10.31 1.25 -10.98
CA MET A 85 8.95 1.74 -10.80
C MET A 85 8.92 3.26 -10.55
N TYR A 86 9.74 3.79 -9.63
CA TYR A 86 9.79 5.24 -9.39
C TYR A 86 10.36 6.02 -10.56
N LYS A 87 11.33 5.46 -11.30
CA LYS A 87 11.83 6.06 -12.54
C LYS A 87 10.74 6.17 -13.59
N ASP A 88 9.85 5.19 -13.71
CA ASP A 88 8.75 5.23 -14.66
C ASP A 88 7.61 6.14 -14.17
N LEU A 89 7.32 6.15 -12.89
CA LEU A 89 6.37 7.08 -12.28
C LEU A 89 6.82 8.54 -12.48
N SER A 90 8.11 8.85 -12.36
CA SER A 90 8.64 10.21 -12.54
C SER A 90 8.47 10.77 -13.95
N LYS A 91 8.26 9.92 -14.96
CA LYS A 91 7.90 10.34 -16.32
C LYS A 91 6.44 10.83 -16.45
N LYS A 92 5.60 10.51 -15.46
CA LYS A 92 4.16 10.84 -15.40
C LYS A 92 3.87 11.92 -14.35
N TRP A 93 4.48 11.80 -13.18
CA TRP A 93 4.34 12.74 -12.08
C TRP A 93 5.71 13.31 -11.68
N GLU A 94 5.84 14.63 -11.69
CA GLU A 94 7.01 15.30 -11.16
C GLU A 94 7.13 15.10 -9.65
N SER A 95 5.97 15.17 -8.97
CA SER A 95 5.84 14.93 -7.52
C SER A 95 4.48 14.33 -7.19
N PHE A 96 4.33 13.79 -5.97
CA PHE A 96 3.08 13.21 -5.50
C PHE A 96 2.92 13.38 -3.98
N ASP A 97 1.68 13.19 -3.49
CA ASP A 97 1.29 13.54 -2.13
C ASP A 97 1.35 12.38 -1.15
N GLY A 98 1.64 11.20 -1.61
CA GLY A 98 1.84 10.05 -0.74
C GLY A 98 1.59 8.70 -1.39
N PHE A 99 1.87 7.65 -0.64
CA PHE A 99 1.55 6.30 -1.10
C PHE A 99 0.90 5.46 -0.01
N VAL A 100 0.14 4.48 -0.46
CA VAL A 100 -0.46 3.43 0.37
C VAL A 100 0.31 2.14 0.15
N HIS A 101 0.90 1.62 1.21
CA HIS A 101 1.56 0.32 1.25
C HIS A 101 0.60 -0.72 1.84
N SER A 102 -0.11 -1.43 0.97
CA SER A 102 -1.06 -2.49 1.35
C SER A 102 -0.48 -3.86 1.01
N ILE A 103 0.73 -4.13 1.50
CA ILE A 103 1.51 -5.33 1.19
C ILE A 103 1.78 -6.12 2.46
N GLY A 104 1.72 -7.43 2.34
CA GLY A 104 2.09 -8.36 3.39
C GLY A 104 2.10 -9.79 2.83
N PHE A 105 3.15 -10.52 3.18
CA PHE A 105 3.31 -11.91 2.76
C PHE A 105 4.14 -12.69 3.77
N ALA A 106 3.75 -13.93 4.02
CA ALA A 106 4.57 -14.97 4.61
C ALA A 106 4.26 -16.30 3.92
N PRO A 107 5.21 -17.24 3.84
CA PRO A 107 4.94 -18.60 3.35
C PRO A 107 3.83 -19.26 4.19
N ALA A 108 2.92 -19.99 3.56
CA ALA A 108 1.74 -20.55 4.25
C ALA A 108 2.10 -21.46 5.44
N HIS A 109 3.14 -22.27 5.31
CA HIS A 109 3.59 -23.17 6.38
C HIS A 109 4.09 -22.43 7.64
N GLU A 110 4.52 -21.19 7.52
CA GLU A 110 4.91 -20.33 8.63
C GLU A 110 3.71 -19.88 9.48
N LEU A 111 2.50 -19.95 8.93
CA LEU A 111 1.27 -19.52 9.54
C LEU A 111 0.44 -20.67 10.12
N GLU A 112 0.95 -21.89 10.10
CA GLU A 112 0.23 -23.06 10.57
C GLU A 112 0.84 -23.59 11.89
N GLY A 113 -0.03 -23.93 12.86
CA GLY A 113 0.37 -24.53 14.14
C GLY A 113 1.02 -23.53 15.12
N ASN A 114 1.83 -24.08 16.03
CA ASN A 114 2.50 -23.30 17.07
C ASN A 114 3.68 -22.52 16.48
N PHE A 115 3.84 -21.28 16.90
CA PHE A 115 4.92 -20.40 16.44
C PHE A 115 6.32 -21.03 16.54
N ILE A 116 6.62 -21.68 17.69
CA ILE A 116 7.97 -22.25 17.92
C ILE A 116 8.31 -23.40 16.96
N ASP A 117 7.29 -24.11 16.48
CA ASP A 117 7.45 -25.25 15.59
C ASP A 117 7.42 -24.82 14.11
N ALA A 118 6.63 -23.80 13.80
CA ALA A 118 6.39 -23.33 12.43
C ALA A 118 7.48 -22.36 11.93
N ALA A 119 8.00 -21.50 12.83
CA ALA A 119 8.89 -20.42 12.43
C ALA A 119 10.26 -20.92 11.97
N THR A 120 10.60 -20.68 10.70
CA THR A 120 11.92 -20.95 10.13
C THR A 120 12.72 -19.66 9.93
N ARG A 121 14.04 -19.79 9.80
CA ARG A 121 14.91 -18.64 9.47
C ARG A 121 14.52 -18.00 8.13
N GLU A 122 14.25 -18.82 7.13
CA GLU A 122 13.89 -18.37 5.78
C GLU A 122 12.53 -17.67 5.79
N GLY A 123 11.51 -18.29 6.38
CA GLY A 123 10.17 -17.70 6.45
C GLY A 123 10.13 -16.41 7.26
N PHE A 124 10.91 -16.35 8.35
CA PHE A 124 11.09 -15.12 9.12
C PHE A 124 11.69 -13.99 8.27
N GLN A 125 12.75 -14.30 7.50
CA GLN A 125 13.39 -13.34 6.60
C GLN A 125 12.40 -12.84 5.52
N ILE A 126 11.72 -13.76 4.84
CA ILE A 126 10.73 -13.41 3.78
C ILE A 126 9.61 -12.55 4.34
N ALA A 127 9.04 -12.93 5.50
CA ALA A 127 7.95 -12.18 6.11
C ALA A 127 8.37 -10.75 6.47
N HIS A 128 9.56 -10.56 7.04
CA HIS A 128 10.07 -9.23 7.41
C HIS A 128 10.49 -8.41 6.21
N ASP A 129 11.11 -9.01 5.22
CA ASP A 129 11.50 -8.35 3.99
C ASP A 129 10.28 -7.76 3.26
N ILE A 130 9.31 -8.62 2.94
CA ILE A 130 8.15 -8.22 2.15
C ILE A 130 7.12 -7.42 2.97
N SER A 131 6.91 -7.75 4.26
CA SER A 131 5.82 -7.13 5.03
C SER A 131 6.25 -5.97 5.92
N SER A 132 7.55 -5.70 6.04
CA SER A 132 8.08 -4.63 6.90
C SER A 132 9.10 -3.77 6.15
N TYR A 133 10.25 -4.35 5.74
CA TYR A 133 11.31 -3.59 5.08
C TYR A 133 10.86 -2.91 3.79
N SER A 134 10.02 -3.55 3.01
CA SER A 134 9.50 -3.01 1.75
C SER A 134 8.83 -1.63 1.91
N PHE A 135 8.18 -1.35 3.04
CA PHE A 135 7.64 -0.02 3.33
C PHE A 135 8.76 1.03 3.42
N THR A 136 9.85 0.72 4.10
CA THR A 136 11.03 1.59 4.19
C THR A 136 11.72 1.74 2.84
N ALA A 137 11.88 0.66 2.08
CA ALA A 137 12.48 0.69 0.74
C ALA A 137 11.67 1.56 -0.23
N MET A 138 10.34 1.42 -0.21
CA MET A 138 9.45 2.27 -1.00
C MET A 138 9.50 3.74 -0.54
N ALA A 139 9.54 4.01 0.77
CA ALA A 139 9.66 5.36 1.29
C ALA A 139 10.99 6.02 0.85
N LYS A 140 12.10 5.26 0.87
CA LYS A 140 13.40 5.72 0.36
C LYS A 140 13.34 6.09 -1.13
N GLY A 141 12.73 5.24 -1.95
CA GLY A 141 12.55 5.50 -3.39
C GLY A 141 11.61 6.68 -3.67
N ALA A 142 10.56 6.85 -2.87
CA ALA A 142 9.58 7.93 -2.99
C ALA A 142 10.16 9.31 -2.62
N LYS A 143 11.08 9.35 -1.65
CA LYS A 143 11.57 10.59 -1.02
C LYS A 143 11.90 11.73 -1.99
N PRO A 144 12.56 11.51 -3.14
CA PRO A 144 12.87 12.60 -4.08
C PRO A 144 11.66 13.22 -4.77
N MET A 145 10.52 12.54 -4.75
CA MET A 145 9.29 12.92 -5.45
C MET A 145 8.15 13.34 -4.50
N LEU A 146 8.33 13.19 -3.18
CA LEU A 146 7.28 13.52 -2.22
C LEU A 146 7.12 15.03 -2.07
N ASN A 147 5.87 15.51 -2.10
CA ASN A 147 5.52 16.87 -1.74
C ASN A 147 5.76 17.12 -0.23
N GLU A 148 5.89 18.38 0.19
CA GLU A 148 6.24 18.78 1.56
C GLU A 148 5.31 18.18 2.64
N ASN A 149 4.01 18.05 2.33
CA ASN A 149 3.01 17.50 3.26
C ASN A 149 2.51 16.12 2.80
N ALA A 150 3.39 15.33 2.20
CA ALA A 150 3.04 13.99 1.75
C ALA A 150 2.78 13.05 2.94
N ALA A 151 1.85 12.11 2.75
CA ALA A 151 1.51 11.10 3.74
C ALA A 151 1.84 9.69 3.25
N LEU A 152 2.49 8.89 4.11
CA LEU A 152 2.77 7.49 3.85
C LEU A 152 1.88 6.63 4.74
N LEU A 153 1.07 5.77 4.13
CA LEU A 153 0.14 4.89 4.83
C LEU A 153 0.56 3.43 4.66
N THR A 154 0.56 2.69 5.75
CA THR A 154 0.70 1.23 5.70
C THR A 154 -0.37 0.54 6.52
N LEU A 155 -0.56 -0.76 6.30
CA LEU A 155 -1.60 -1.55 6.97
C LEU A 155 -0.96 -2.50 7.99
N THR A 156 -1.39 -2.38 9.23
CA THR A 156 -1.02 -3.29 10.31
C THR A 156 -2.20 -4.14 10.78
N TYR A 157 -1.97 -4.99 11.75
CA TYR A 157 -2.99 -5.86 12.32
C TYR A 157 -2.73 -6.10 13.81
N LEU A 158 -3.77 -6.44 14.56
CA LEU A 158 -3.72 -6.68 16.00
C LEU A 158 -2.62 -7.67 16.43
N GLY A 159 -2.22 -8.59 15.53
CA GLY A 159 -1.11 -9.51 15.75
C GLY A 159 0.25 -8.85 15.95
N SER A 160 0.41 -7.54 15.72
CA SER A 160 1.62 -6.77 16.04
C SER A 160 1.83 -6.58 17.54
N VAL A 161 0.75 -6.59 18.33
CA VAL A 161 0.75 -6.33 19.79
C VAL A 161 0.20 -7.50 20.61
N GLN A 162 -0.37 -8.50 19.96
CA GLN A 162 -0.92 -9.69 20.60
C GLN A 162 -0.51 -10.96 19.85
N SER A 163 -0.25 -12.03 20.59
CA SER A 163 -0.05 -13.35 20.00
C SER A 163 -1.38 -13.91 19.52
N LEU A 164 -1.53 -14.08 18.22
CA LEU A 164 -2.73 -14.64 17.59
C LEU A 164 -2.42 -16.01 17.00
N PRO A 165 -3.28 -17.03 17.22
CA PRO A 165 -3.13 -18.33 16.59
C PRO A 165 -2.99 -18.20 15.06
N ASN A 166 -2.07 -18.96 14.47
CA ASN A 166 -1.86 -19.01 13.02
C ASN A 166 -1.48 -17.66 12.37
N TYR A 167 -0.99 -16.68 13.15
CA TYR A 167 -0.45 -15.45 12.61
C TYR A 167 1.07 -15.40 12.68
N ASN A 168 1.65 -16.07 13.64
CA ASN A 168 3.07 -16.43 13.80
C ASN A 168 4.05 -15.31 13.33
N VAL A 169 4.93 -15.60 12.36
CA VAL A 169 5.95 -14.65 11.86
C VAL A 169 5.36 -13.34 11.33
N MET A 170 4.12 -13.35 10.87
CA MET A 170 3.45 -12.12 10.44
C MET A 170 3.22 -11.14 11.59
N GLY A 171 2.94 -11.62 12.80
CA GLY A 171 2.83 -10.75 13.98
C GLY A 171 4.11 -9.96 14.23
N LEU A 172 5.26 -10.65 14.16
CA LEU A 172 6.57 -10.04 14.33
C LEU A 172 6.88 -9.05 13.20
N ALA A 173 6.56 -9.42 11.95
CA ALA A 173 6.73 -8.53 10.80
C ALA A 173 5.87 -7.27 10.91
N LYS A 174 4.61 -7.38 11.40
CA LYS A 174 3.74 -6.22 11.63
C LYS A 174 4.20 -5.35 12.79
N ALA A 175 4.74 -5.91 13.86
CA ALA A 175 5.38 -5.15 14.93
C ALA A 175 6.60 -4.35 14.43
N SER A 176 7.42 -4.98 13.59
CA SER A 176 8.53 -4.32 12.89
C SER A 176 8.04 -3.21 11.95
N LEU A 177 6.96 -3.43 11.19
CA LEU A 177 6.34 -2.42 10.32
C LEU A 177 5.88 -1.18 11.10
N GLU A 178 5.24 -1.37 12.25
CA GLU A 178 4.84 -0.27 13.13
C GLU A 178 6.04 0.49 13.70
N ALA A 179 7.13 -0.21 14.00
CA ALA A 179 8.38 0.44 14.37
C ALA A 179 8.93 1.26 13.21
N ASN A 180 8.98 0.72 11.99
CA ASN A 180 9.42 1.45 10.79
C ASN A 180 8.60 2.72 10.56
N THR A 181 7.29 2.68 10.79
CA THR A 181 6.42 3.87 10.68
C THR A 181 6.89 4.99 11.61
N ARG A 182 7.24 4.67 12.87
CA ARG A 182 7.77 5.67 13.83
C ARG A 182 9.13 6.23 13.43
N PHE A 183 9.98 5.43 12.79
CA PHE A 183 11.30 5.89 12.33
C PHE A 183 11.23 6.72 11.03
N LEU A 184 10.17 6.53 10.24
CA LEU A 184 9.96 7.29 8.99
C LEU A 184 9.26 8.63 9.23
N ALA A 185 8.49 8.77 10.32
CA ALA A 185 7.84 10.01 10.74
C ALA A 185 8.85 11.01 11.33
#